data_dbe455281fc0a3513622b7f463d1a92b
#
_entry.id   dbe455281fc0a3513622b7f463d1a92b
#
_cell.length_a   1.000
_cell.length_b   1.000
_cell.length_c   1.000
_cell.angle_alpha   90.00
_cell.angle_beta   90.00
_cell.angle_gamma   90.00
#
_symmetry.space_group_name_H-M   'P 1'
#
loop_
_entity.id
_entity.type
_entity.pdbx_description
1 polymer ?
#
loop_
_entity_poly.entity_id
_entity_poly.type
_entity_poly.pdbx_seq_one_letter_code
_entity_poly.pdbx_strand_id
1 'polypeptide(L)'
;LIYLDNAATTKPCEQAIKAAEDAARSCFGNVSSLHRLGIESEKLMNSAKKTILKKLGLQGEIYFTSGATESNNLAIRGVADAYKRRGNKIVTTAMEHPSVARTMDYLEKLGFEIVRLSPKDAIDNFEQYIADNVT
;
A
#
# COMPACT_ATOMS: atom_id res chain seq x y z
N LEU A 1 -8.19 -7.91 29.67
CA LEU A 1 -7.52 -8.58 28.54
C LEU A 1 -6.37 -7.71 28.08
N ILE A 2 -5.16 -8.26 28.01
CA ILE A 2 -3.98 -7.63 27.42
C ILE A 2 -3.85 -8.21 25.99
N TYR A 3 -3.93 -7.34 24.97
CA TYR A 3 -3.79 -7.74 23.57
C TYR A 3 -2.41 -7.33 23.05
N LEU A 4 -1.59 -8.31 22.65
CA LEU A 4 -0.19 -8.11 22.25
C LEU A 4 0.06 -8.38 20.77
N ASP A 5 -0.96 -8.68 19.98
CA ASP A 5 -0.84 -9.02 18.56
C ASP A 5 -1.26 -7.85 17.63
N ASN A 6 -0.85 -6.63 17.98
CA ASN A 6 -1.18 -5.45 17.19
C ASN A 6 -0.49 -5.41 15.79
N ALA A 7 0.52 -6.26 15.59
CA ALA A 7 1.14 -6.42 14.28
C ALA A 7 0.21 -7.12 13.27
N ALA A 8 -0.65 -8.03 13.74
CA ALA A 8 -1.63 -8.71 12.90
C ALA A 8 -2.86 -7.82 12.64
N THR A 9 -3.41 -7.21 13.71
CA THR A 9 -4.53 -6.28 13.63
C THR A 9 -4.60 -5.41 14.88
N THR A 10 -5.17 -4.21 14.74
CA THR A 10 -5.31 -3.27 15.86
C THR A 10 -6.78 -2.88 16.03
N LYS A 11 -7.27 -2.85 17.27
CA LYS A 11 -8.62 -2.39 17.57
C LYS A 11 -8.78 -0.92 17.12
N PRO A 12 -9.78 -0.59 16.28
CA PRO A 12 -10.04 0.80 15.93
C PRO A 12 -10.36 1.65 17.18
N CYS A 13 -9.89 2.90 17.19
CA CYS A 13 -10.25 3.84 18.24
C CYS A 13 -11.72 4.30 18.11
N GLU A 14 -12.31 4.76 19.20
CA GLU A 14 -13.71 5.18 19.22
C GLU A 14 -14.02 6.28 18.20
N GLN A 15 -13.08 7.19 17.97
CA GLN A 15 -13.24 8.26 16.97
C GLN A 15 -13.32 7.69 15.55
N ALA A 16 -12.53 6.66 15.23
CA ALA A 16 -12.57 6.01 13.93
C ALA A 16 -13.87 5.22 13.72
N ILE A 17 -14.33 4.52 14.76
CA ILE A 17 -15.62 3.80 14.73
C ILE A 17 -16.76 4.78 14.49
N LYS A 18 -16.81 5.88 15.24
CA LYS A 18 -17.84 6.90 15.08
C LYS A 18 -17.81 7.55 13.69
N ALA A 19 -16.63 7.90 13.19
CA ALA A 19 -16.50 8.49 11.86
C ALA A 19 -16.97 7.54 10.74
N ALA A 20 -16.70 6.24 10.88
CA ALA A 20 -17.20 5.22 9.95
C ALA A 20 -18.73 5.08 10.00
N GLU A 21 -19.31 5.09 11.21
CA GLU A 21 -20.76 5.06 11.39
C GLU A 21 -21.42 6.30 10.80
N ASP A 22 -20.92 7.50 11.09
CA ASP A 22 -21.44 8.77 10.58
C ASP A 22 -21.37 8.80 9.04
N ALA A 23 -20.27 8.35 8.45
CA ALA A 23 -20.11 8.23 7.00
C ALA A 23 -21.14 7.25 6.40
N ALA A 24 -21.29 6.07 6.98
CA ALA A 24 -22.26 5.07 6.51
C ALA A 24 -23.72 5.57 6.57
N ARG A 25 -24.08 6.38 7.56
CA ARG A 25 -25.42 6.93 7.71
C ARG A 25 -25.68 8.14 6.82
N SER A 26 -24.71 9.01 6.61
CA SER A 26 -24.92 10.34 6.03
C SER A 26 -24.25 10.53 4.66
N CYS A 27 -23.17 9.80 4.35
CA CYS A 27 -22.37 9.94 3.13
C CYS A 27 -22.31 8.64 2.33
N PHE A 28 -23.44 7.95 2.19
CA PHE A 28 -23.53 6.66 1.50
C PHE A 28 -23.65 6.79 -0.04
N GLY A 29 -23.64 7.98 -0.58
CA GLY A 29 -23.73 8.20 -2.03
C GLY A 29 -22.50 7.72 -2.79
N ASN A 30 -22.70 7.21 -4.00
CA ASN A 30 -21.59 6.87 -4.88
C ASN A 30 -20.81 8.13 -5.23
N VAL A 31 -19.51 8.15 -4.99
CA VAL A 31 -18.61 9.28 -5.25
C VAL A 31 -18.55 9.71 -6.72
N SER A 32 -18.93 8.82 -7.65
CA SER A 32 -18.98 9.13 -9.08
C SER A 32 -20.33 9.72 -9.52
N SER A 33 -21.30 9.85 -8.61
CA SER A 33 -22.62 10.38 -8.92
C SER A 33 -22.66 11.90 -8.83
N LEU A 34 -23.28 12.56 -9.82
CA LEU A 34 -23.36 14.02 -9.91
C LEU A 34 -24.46 14.66 -9.04
N HIS A 35 -25.26 13.85 -8.37
CA HIS A 35 -26.28 14.37 -7.45
C HIS A 35 -25.69 14.69 -6.06
N ARG A 36 -26.44 15.43 -5.24
CA ARG A 36 -25.99 15.96 -3.94
C ARG A 36 -25.30 14.92 -3.05
N LEU A 37 -25.85 13.70 -2.90
CA LEU A 37 -25.27 12.68 -2.03
C LEU A 37 -23.91 12.18 -2.56
N GLY A 38 -23.73 12.05 -3.87
CA GLY A 38 -22.45 11.68 -4.46
C GLY A 38 -21.40 12.76 -4.23
N ILE A 39 -21.76 14.04 -4.44
CA ILE A 39 -20.87 15.17 -4.19
C ILE A 39 -20.45 15.27 -2.72
N GLU A 40 -21.36 15.01 -1.78
CA GLU A 40 -21.07 14.99 -0.34
C GLU A 40 -20.06 13.88 0.00
N SER A 41 -20.25 12.67 -0.56
CA SER A 41 -19.32 11.54 -0.39
C SER A 41 -17.97 11.83 -1.00
N GLU A 42 -17.90 12.43 -2.19
CA GLU A 42 -16.66 12.85 -2.83
C GLU A 42 -15.88 13.87 -1.99
N LYS A 43 -16.57 14.87 -1.44
CA LYS A 43 -15.95 15.86 -0.55
C LYS A 43 -15.37 15.21 0.70
N LEU A 44 -16.08 14.28 1.34
CA LEU A 44 -15.58 13.54 2.49
C LEU A 44 -14.32 12.73 2.15
N MET A 45 -14.35 11.98 1.05
CA MET A 45 -13.22 11.20 0.58
C MET A 45 -11.99 12.10 0.29
N ASN A 46 -12.19 13.21 -0.42
CA ASN A 46 -11.12 14.14 -0.76
C ASN A 46 -10.55 14.83 0.48
N SER A 47 -11.37 15.14 1.48
CA SER A 47 -10.93 15.66 2.77
C SER A 47 -10.07 14.64 3.54
N ALA A 48 -10.46 13.38 3.54
CA ALA A 48 -9.68 12.29 4.14
C ALA A 48 -8.31 12.14 3.47
N LYS A 49 -8.24 12.12 2.12
CA LYS A 49 -6.99 12.07 1.35
C LYS A 49 -6.05 13.23 1.72
N LYS A 50 -6.56 14.46 1.74
CA LYS A 50 -5.78 15.65 2.13
C LYS A 50 -5.25 15.56 3.56
N THR A 51 -6.06 15.06 4.47
CA THR A 51 -5.68 14.89 5.88
C THR A 51 -4.55 13.88 6.03
N ILE A 52 -4.62 12.74 5.34
CA ILE A 52 -3.59 11.70 5.36
C ILE A 52 -2.28 12.25 4.79
N LEU A 53 -2.30 12.86 3.60
CA LEU A 53 -1.10 13.45 2.98
C LEU A 53 -0.45 14.48 3.90
N LYS A 54 -1.25 15.38 4.47
CA LYS A 54 -0.75 16.39 5.42
C LYS A 54 -0.10 15.78 6.66
N LYS A 55 -0.72 14.74 7.23
CA LYS A 55 -0.20 14.07 8.45
C LYS A 55 1.09 13.31 8.17
N LEU A 56 1.25 12.75 6.99
CA LEU A 56 2.46 12.04 6.57
C LEU A 56 3.54 12.96 6.01
N GLY A 57 3.26 14.25 5.80
CA GLY A 57 4.20 15.18 5.17
C GLY A 57 4.49 14.85 3.70
N LEU A 58 3.56 14.16 3.02
CA LEU A 58 3.74 13.69 1.65
C LEU A 58 3.01 14.59 0.65
N GLN A 59 3.55 14.62 -0.57
CA GLN A 59 2.90 15.17 -1.76
C GLN A 59 2.51 14.02 -2.69
N GLY A 60 1.43 14.19 -3.45
CA GLY A 60 0.96 13.18 -4.41
C GLY A 60 -0.52 12.89 -4.28
N GLU A 61 -0.92 11.70 -4.71
CA GLU A 61 -2.30 11.23 -4.67
C GLU A 61 -2.44 9.98 -3.81
N ILE A 62 -3.63 9.81 -3.23
CA ILE A 62 -3.98 8.61 -2.46
C ILE A 62 -5.04 7.83 -3.22
N TYR A 63 -4.77 6.54 -3.37
CA TYR A 63 -5.71 5.56 -3.90
C TYR A 63 -6.11 4.62 -2.78
N PHE A 64 -7.41 4.54 -2.49
CA PHE A 64 -7.94 3.56 -1.55
C PHE A 64 -8.14 2.23 -2.25
N THR A 65 -7.74 1.16 -1.59
CA THR A 65 -7.86 -0.22 -2.05
C THR A 65 -8.67 -1.04 -1.04
N SER A 66 -9.01 -2.27 -1.39
CA SER A 66 -9.72 -3.18 -0.50
C SER A 66 -8.90 -3.63 0.71
N GLY A 67 -7.58 -3.42 0.70
CA GLY A 67 -6.67 -3.78 1.79
C GLY A 67 -5.21 -3.81 1.36
N ALA A 68 -4.32 -4.09 2.32
CA ALA A 68 -2.88 -4.08 2.13
C ALA A 68 -2.40 -5.03 1.00
N THR A 69 -3.06 -6.18 0.82
CA THR A 69 -2.71 -7.12 -0.25
C THR A 69 -2.88 -6.50 -1.64
N GLU A 70 -3.98 -5.81 -1.87
CA GLU A 70 -4.21 -5.11 -3.15
C GLU A 70 -3.24 -3.94 -3.30
N SER A 71 -3.03 -3.14 -2.24
CA SER A 71 -2.08 -2.03 -2.26
C SER A 71 -0.67 -2.48 -2.62
N ASN A 72 -0.17 -3.55 -1.99
CA ASN A 72 1.15 -4.10 -2.28
C ASN A 72 1.26 -4.58 -3.73
N ASN A 73 0.26 -5.32 -4.22
CA ASN A 73 0.26 -5.79 -5.61
C ASN A 73 0.22 -4.63 -6.60
N LEU A 74 -0.64 -3.62 -6.37
CA LEU A 74 -0.76 -2.46 -7.24
C LEU A 74 0.55 -1.66 -7.29
N ALA A 75 1.16 -1.39 -6.14
CA ALA A 75 2.41 -0.63 -6.06
C ALA A 75 3.57 -1.39 -6.71
N ILE A 76 3.81 -2.64 -6.30
CA ILE A 76 4.96 -3.42 -6.76
C ILE A 76 4.88 -3.68 -8.27
N ARG A 77 3.71 -4.16 -8.74
CA ARG A 77 3.54 -4.45 -10.18
C ARG A 77 3.55 -3.18 -11.01
N GLY A 78 2.92 -2.11 -10.52
CA GLY A 78 2.91 -0.82 -11.21
C GLY A 78 4.31 -0.25 -11.39
N VAL A 79 5.15 -0.30 -10.36
CA VAL A 79 6.56 0.13 -10.45
C VAL A 79 7.36 -0.78 -11.39
N ALA A 80 7.24 -2.11 -11.23
CA ALA A 80 7.93 -3.06 -12.08
C ALA A 80 7.61 -2.85 -13.57
N ASP A 81 6.33 -2.69 -13.91
CA ASP A 81 5.90 -2.47 -15.29
C ASP A 81 6.35 -1.10 -15.82
N ALA A 82 6.27 -0.04 -15.01
CA ALA A 82 6.64 1.31 -15.41
C ALA A 82 8.15 1.46 -15.69
N TYR A 83 8.98 0.75 -14.91
CA TYR A 83 10.43 0.88 -14.96
C TYR A 83 11.16 -0.29 -15.63
N LYS A 84 10.44 -1.28 -16.14
CA LYS A 84 11.02 -2.47 -16.82
C LYS A 84 12.10 -2.16 -17.87
N ARG A 85 12.02 -1.00 -18.52
CA ARG A 85 13.02 -0.58 -19.51
C ARG A 85 14.31 -0.04 -18.88
N ARG A 86 14.31 0.30 -17.59
CA ARG A 86 15.47 0.83 -16.86
C ARG A 86 16.24 -0.26 -16.14
N GLY A 87 15.54 -1.31 -15.75
CA GLY A 87 16.10 -2.46 -15.06
C GLY A 87 15.04 -3.54 -14.91
N ASN A 88 15.47 -4.75 -14.59
CA ASN A 88 14.61 -5.91 -14.35
C ASN A 88 14.94 -6.62 -13.02
N LYS A 89 15.77 -6.01 -12.19
CA LYS A 89 16.21 -6.57 -10.92
C LYS A 89 15.40 -5.94 -9.78
N ILE A 90 14.80 -6.76 -8.95
CA ILE A 90 14.04 -6.34 -7.77
C ILE A 90 14.69 -6.98 -6.53
N VAL A 91 14.99 -6.15 -5.55
CA VAL A 91 15.55 -6.61 -4.26
C VAL A 91 14.44 -6.59 -3.20
N THR A 92 14.31 -7.68 -2.47
CA THR A 92 13.33 -7.86 -1.40
C THR A 92 13.93 -8.67 -0.26
N THR A 93 13.19 -8.88 0.82
CA THR A 93 13.63 -9.75 1.92
C THR A 93 13.02 -11.15 1.83
N ALA A 94 13.66 -12.14 2.45
CA ALA A 94 13.13 -13.50 2.52
C ALA A 94 12.00 -13.65 3.56
N MET A 95 11.70 -12.59 4.35
CA MET A 95 10.70 -12.59 5.41
C MET A 95 9.44 -11.80 5.08
N GLU A 96 9.21 -11.53 3.80
CA GLU A 96 8.06 -10.74 3.37
C GLU A 96 6.72 -11.42 3.66
N HIS A 97 5.72 -10.59 3.92
CA HIS A 97 4.34 -11.04 3.97
C HIS A 97 3.93 -11.70 2.63
N PRO A 98 3.07 -12.72 2.62
CA PRO A 98 2.63 -13.40 1.39
C PRO A 98 2.13 -12.48 0.27
N SER A 99 1.55 -11.32 0.60
CA SER A 99 1.12 -10.32 -0.41
C SER A 99 2.28 -9.72 -1.20
N VAL A 100 3.49 -9.68 -0.63
CA VAL A 100 4.72 -9.26 -1.30
C VAL A 100 5.40 -10.47 -1.92
N ALA A 101 5.66 -11.53 -1.14
CA ALA A 101 6.40 -12.71 -1.59
C ALA A 101 5.78 -13.35 -2.85
N ARG A 102 4.46 -13.55 -2.87
CA ARG A 102 3.77 -14.11 -4.05
C ARG A 102 3.79 -13.17 -5.26
N THR A 103 3.81 -11.86 -5.03
CA THR A 103 3.97 -10.88 -6.11
C THR A 103 5.37 -10.96 -6.71
N MET A 104 6.41 -11.19 -5.89
CA MET A 104 7.77 -11.45 -6.37
C MET A 104 7.83 -12.73 -7.19
N ASP A 105 7.22 -13.83 -6.72
CA ASP A 105 7.15 -15.10 -7.47
C ASP A 105 6.46 -14.95 -8.83
N TYR A 106 5.46 -14.08 -8.91
CA TYR A 106 4.78 -13.76 -10.17
C TYR A 106 5.69 -12.95 -11.11
N LEU A 107 6.38 -11.93 -10.61
CA LEU A 107 7.29 -11.11 -11.42
C LEU A 107 8.51 -11.91 -11.91
N GLU A 108 9.01 -12.84 -11.12
CA GLU A 108 10.08 -13.76 -11.50
C GLU A 108 9.68 -14.61 -12.73
N LYS A 109 8.43 -15.11 -12.76
CA LYS A 109 7.88 -15.81 -13.94
C LYS A 109 7.74 -14.93 -15.19
N LEU A 110 7.65 -13.60 -14.99
CA LEU A 110 7.64 -12.62 -16.09
C LEU A 110 9.03 -12.17 -16.53
N GLY A 111 10.10 -12.77 -15.97
CA GLY A 111 11.48 -12.52 -16.35
C GLY A 111 12.20 -11.43 -15.56
N PHE A 112 11.65 -11.01 -14.41
CA PHE A 112 12.38 -10.18 -13.47
C PHE A 112 13.37 -11.02 -12.65
N GLU A 113 14.53 -10.47 -12.36
CA GLU A 113 15.49 -11.01 -11.41
C GLU A 113 15.09 -10.64 -10.00
N ILE A 114 14.72 -11.62 -9.18
CA ILE A 114 14.28 -11.37 -7.80
C ILE A 114 15.39 -11.79 -6.83
N VAL A 115 15.96 -10.81 -6.14
CA VAL A 115 16.96 -11.04 -5.09
C VAL A 115 16.26 -10.99 -3.72
N ARG A 116 16.23 -12.13 -3.04
CA ARG A 116 15.62 -12.28 -1.70
C ARG A 116 16.72 -12.30 -0.64
N LEU A 117 16.88 -11.20 0.07
CA LEU A 117 17.92 -11.05 1.08
C LEU A 117 17.57 -11.81 2.37
N SER A 118 18.57 -12.44 2.97
CA SER A 118 18.45 -12.91 4.34
C SER A 118 18.28 -11.71 5.30
N PRO A 119 17.74 -11.92 6.52
CA PRO A 119 17.65 -10.84 7.52
C PRO A 119 19.00 -10.17 7.77
N LYS A 120 20.07 -10.95 7.81
CA LYS A 120 21.43 -10.45 8.04
C LYS A 120 21.90 -9.58 6.86
N ASP A 121 21.72 -10.05 5.62
CA ASP A 121 22.15 -9.29 4.43
C ASP A 121 21.33 -8.02 4.25
N ALA A 122 20.05 -8.04 4.61
CA ALA A 122 19.18 -6.87 4.55
C ALA A 122 19.63 -5.76 5.54
N ILE A 123 20.29 -6.11 6.66
CA ILE A 123 20.81 -5.15 7.64
C ILE A 123 22.23 -4.75 7.33
N ASP A 124 23.10 -5.73 7.08
CA ASP A 124 24.55 -5.51 7.04
C ASP A 124 25.09 -5.19 5.65
N ASN A 125 24.41 -5.66 4.58
CA ASN A 125 24.96 -5.70 3.23
C ASN A 125 24.02 -5.14 2.15
N PHE A 126 22.93 -4.47 2.52
CA PHE A 126 21.90 -4.03 1.58
C PHE A 126 22.45 -3.23 0.39
N GLU A 127 23.38 -2.32 0.63
CA GLU A 127 23.98 -1.46 -0.41
C GLU A 127 24.63 -2.22 -1.54
N GLN A 128 25.18 -3.42 -1.30
CA GLN A 128 25.82 -4.26 -2.32
C GLN A 128 24.82 -4.80 -3.35
N TYR A 129 23.53 -4.85 -2.99
CA TYR A 129 22.49 -5.44 -3.83
C TYR A 129 21.71 -4.40 -4.64
N ILE A 130 21.81 -3.10 -4.28
CA ILE A 130 21.15 -1.99 -4.97
C ILE A 130 22.04 -1.31 -6.03
N ALA A 131 23.17 -1.94 -6.39
CA ALA A 131 23.98 -1.52 -7.52
C ALA A 131 23.16 -1.59 -8.84
N ASP A 132 23.77 -1.29 -9.97
CA ASP A 132 23.16 -1.12 -11.29
C ASP A 132 22.01 -2.08 -11.66
N ASN A 133 21.00 -1.56 -12.36
CA ASN A 133 19.81 -2.26 -12.90
C ASN A 133 18.72 -2.66 -11.90
N VAL A 134 18.68 -2.12 -10.69
CA VAL A 134 17.54 -2.29 -9.77
C VAL A 134 16.37 -1.41 -10.24
N THR A 135 15.20 -2.01 -10.35
CA THR A 135 13.93 -1.34 -10.70
C THR A 135 13.23 -0.81 -9.47
#